data_4e3a5da4b1bf5c629d1e6c7cb837185f
#
_entry.id   4e3a5da4b1bf5c629d1e6c7cb837185f
#
_cell.length_a   1.000
_cell.length_b   1.000
_cell.length_c   1.000
_cell.angle_alpha   90.00
_cell.angle_beta   90.00
_cell.angle_gamma   90.00
#
_symmetry.space_group_name_H-M   'P 1'
#
loop_
_entity.id
_entity.type
_entity.pdbx_description
1 polymer ?
#
loop_
_entity_poly.entity_id
_entity_poly.type
_entity_poly.pdbx_seq_one_letter_code
_entity_poly.pdbx_strand_id
1 'polypeptide(L)'
;MKLFCPLLALMLALVCCNAASAAPVPKDKQPEGTKIDSGSFGVFQRGNRVGTETFSIYQTNDGSIINSEFKTDNASSPAIQTSEMVLTRNGDIKRYEWKEVSPGSADSVVVPNDDFLTQKWRTGPQDKQHEKPYLMPLSTSILDDYFFIHREVLAWKFLAMSCSKQDKGQVQCPPRQRTPFAILNPHEQASAAMNAQSLGREKVALKNGQLQELNKLELKNDSGTWLLWLDDQWKVIRISVVGEDTEVDRD
;
A
#
# COMPACT_ATOMS: atom_id res chain seq x y z
N MET A 1 -92.10 10.05 -5.58
CA MET A 1 -92.21 10.25 -4.12
C MET A 1 -90.86 9.77 -3.49
N LYS A 2 -90.21 10.69 -2.77
CA LYS A 2 -89.02 10.55 -1.91
C LYS A 2 -87.67 10.39 -2.54
N LEU A 3 -86.96 11.53 -2.60
CA LEU A 3 -85.50 11.72 -2.65
C LEU A 3 -84.82 10.96 -1.54
N PHE A 4 -83.67 10.38 -1.85
CA PHE A 4 -82.59 10.25 -0.90
C PHE A 4 -81.23 10.37 -1.64
N CYS A 5 -80.56 11.40 -1.30
CA CYS A 5 -79.19 11.70 -1.63
C CYS A 5 -78.22 10.96 -0.65
N PRO A 6 -77.15 10.39 -1.01
CA PRO A 6 -76.03 10.22 -0.06
C PRO A 6 -74.81 11.01 -0.45
N LEU A 7 -74.30 11.73 0.56
CA LEU A 7 -73.07 12.43 0.65
C LEU A 7 -71.87 11.56 0.23
N LEU A 8 -71.09 12.08 -0.71
CA LEU A 8 -69.76 11.54 -1.07
C LEU A 8 -68.72 12.15 -0.13
N ALA A 9 -68.26 11.38 0.83
CA ALA A 9 -67.15 11.77 1.71
C ALA A 9 -65.83 11.59 1.01
N LEU A 10 -65.16 12.69 0.67
CA LEU A 10 -63.85 12.75 0.07
C LEU A 10 -62.79 12.54 1.18
N MET A 11 -62.21 11.33 1.29
CA MET A 11 -61.07 11.08 2.14
C MET A 11 -59.79 11.51 1.43
N LEU A 12 -59.21 12.64 1.87
CA LEU A 12 -57.90 13.11 1.46
C LEU A 12 -56.85 12.32 2.22
N ALA A 13 -56.22 11.32 1.56
CA ALA A 13 -55.08 10.60 2.14
C ALA A 13 -53.83 11.48 2.02
N LEU A 14 -53.37 12.03 3.15
CA LEU A 14 -52.04 12.67 3.27
C LEU A 14 -50.98 11.59 3.15
N VAL A 15 -50.30 11.51 1.99
CA VAL A 15 -49.07 10.75 1.83
C VAL A 15 -47.92 11.55 2.43
N CYS A 16 -47.55 11.24 3.67
CA CYS A 16 -46.30 11.74 4.29
C CYS A 16 -45.12 11.08 3.58
N CYS A 17 -44.50 11.78 2.61
CA CYS A 17 -43.16 11.43 2.09
C CYS A 17 -42.15 11.63 3.21
N ASN A 18 -41.77 10.56 3.88
CA ASN A 18 -40.55 10.51 4.71
C ASN A 18 -39.37 10.58 3.77
N ALA A 19 -38.79 11.76 3.56
CA ALA A 19 -37.47 11.93 3.00
C ALA A 19 -36.49 11.36 4.02
N ALA A 20 -36.01 10.12 3.79
CA ALA A 20 -34.88 9.56 4.52
C ALA A 20 -33.66 10.43 4.20
N SER A 21 -33.29 11.33 5.12
CA SER A 21 -32.01 12.02 5.07
C SER A 21 -30.92 10.96 5.14
N ALA A 22 -30.25 10.72 4.00
CA ALA A 22 -29.02 9.95 3.98
C ALA A 22 -28.03 10.62 4.93
N ALA A 23 -27.62 9.91 5.98
CA ALA A 23 -26.58 10.37 6.87
C ALA A 23 -25.32 10.67 6.04
N PRO A 24 -24.61 11.78 6.29
CA PRO A 24 -23.38 12.08 5.57
C PRO A 24 -22.38 10.93 5.81
N VAL A 25 -21.89 10.34 4.73
CA VAL A 25 -20.78 9.38 4.75
C VAL A 25 -19.64 10.05 5.51
N PRO A 26 -19.06 9.42 6.54
CA PRO A 26 -17.92 9.99 7.25
C PRO A 26 -16.82 10.31 6.22
N LYS A 27 -16.46 11.58 6.10
CA LYS A 27 -15.26 11.95 5.36
C LYS A 27 -14.11 11.28 6.07
N ASP A 28 -13.42 10.38 5.37
CA ASP A 28 -12.17 9.79 5.86
C ASP A 28 -11.31 10.92 6.40
N LYS A 29 -11.03 10.87 7.71
CA LYS A 29 -10.15 11.85 8.33
C LYS A 29 -8.80 11.69 7.70
N GLN A 30 -8.38 12.72 6.94
CA GLN A 30 -7.03 12.76 6.39
C GLN A 30 -6.03 12.59 7.54
N PRO A 31 -5.02 11.71 7.40
CA PRO A 31 -4.03 11.50 8.46
C PRO A 31 -3.43 12.83 8.92
N GLU A 32 -3.25 12.99 10.22
CA GLU A 32 -2.52 14.14 10.76
C GLU A 32 -1.06 14.02 10.34
N GLY A 33 -0.49 15.09 9.79
CA GLY A 33 0.92 15.13 9.39
C GLY A 33 1.17 15.88 8.09
N THR A 34 2.45 15.96 7.72
CA THR A 34 2.88 16.54 6.45
C THR A 34 2.95 15.44 5.39
N LYS A 35 2.22 15.62 4.30
CA LYS A 35 2.32 14.71 3.16
C LYS A 35 3.69 14.89 2.51
N ILE A 36 4.50 13.83 2.48
CA ILE A 36 5.86 13.82 1.94
C ILE A 36 5.94 13.15 0.56
N ASP A 37 5.02 12.22 0.27
CA ASP A 37 4.87 11.66 -1.06
C ASP A 37 3.42 11.23 -1.33
N SER A 38 3.04 11.19 -2.61
CA SER A 38 1.80 10.61 -3.08
C SER A 38 1.86 10.42 -4.60
N GLY A 39 1.10 9.48 -5.12
CA GLY A 39 1.05 9.20 -6.54
C GLY A 39 0.31 7.93 -6.86
N SER A 40 0.56 7.41 -8.04
CA SER A 40 0.10 6.10 -8.46
C SER A 40 1.20 5.33 -9.18
N PHE A 41 1.06 4.01 -9.12
CA PHE A 41 1.83 3.06 -9.90
C PHE A 41 0.90 2.31 -10.86
N GLY A 42 1.29 2.24 -12.13
CA GLY A 42 0.71 1.28 -13.06
C GLY A 42 1.46 -0.05 -12.95
N VAL A 43 0.72 -1.13 -12.76
CA VAL A 43 1.25 -2.49 -12.73
C VAL A 43 1.04 -3.14 -14.08
N PHE A 44 2.10 -3.67 -14.68
CA PHE A 44 2.09 -4.25 -16.03
C PHE A 44 2.56 -5.69 -15.97
N GLN A 45 1.87 -6.55 -16.70
CA GLN A 45 2.26 -7.92 -16.95
C GLN A 45 2.29 -8.17 -18.46
N ARG A 46 3.44 -8.61 -18.97
CA ARG A 46 3.65 -8.78 -20.43
C ARG A 46 3.29 -7.53 -21.23
N GLY A 47 3.63 -6.34 -20.70
CA GLY A 47 3.34 -5.05 -21.33
C GLY A 47 1.90 -4.56 -21.22
N ASN A 48 0.97 -5.34 -20.66
CA ASN A 48 -0.41 -4.93 -20.46
C ASN A 48 -0.62 -4.44 -19.03
N ARG A 49 -1.28 -3.28 -18.87
CA ARG A 49 -1.65 -2.78 -17.54
C ARG A 49 -2.71 -3.70 -16.93
N VAL A 50 -2.41 -4.26 -15.77
CA VAL A 50 -3.29 -5.19 -15.04
C VAL A 50 -3.85 -4.61 -13.76
N GLY A 51 -3.27 -3.49 -13.28
CA GLY A 51 -3.74 -2.83 -12.08
C GLY A 51 -3.10 -1.47 -11.85
N THR A 52 -3.68 -0.76 -10.92
CA THR A 52 -3.22 0.55 -10.45
C THR A 52 -3.15 0.54 -8.93
N GLU A 53 -2.01 0.95 -8.37
CA GLU A 53 -1.88 1.30 -6.97
C GLU A 53 -1.88 2.82 -6.82
N THR A 54 -2.72 3.36 -5.95
CA THR A 54 -2.66 4.77 -5.51
C THR A 54 -2.17 4.82 -4.08
N PHE A 55 -1.32 5.79 -3.75
CA PHE A 55 -0.73 5.84 -2.42
C PHE A 55 -0.51 7.26 -1.91
N SER A 56 -0.33 7.37 -0.60
CA SER A 56 0.11 8.58 0.08
C SER A 56 0.94 8.26 1.31
N ILE A 57 1.98 9.06 1.55
CA ILE A 57 2.88 8.94 2.70
C ILE A 57 2.84 10.26 3.49
N TYR A 58 2.56 10.14 4.78
CA TYR A 58 2.53 11.25 5.71
C TYR A 58 3.61 11.09 6.77
N GLN A 59 4.36 12.16 7.02
CA GLN A 59 5.25 12.26 8.16
C GLN A 59 4.50 12.91 9.32
N THR A 60 4.42 12.23 10.44
CA THR A 60 3.80 12.70 11.67
C THR A 60 4.86 13.04 12.73
N ASN A 61 4.43 13.59 13.86
CA ASN A 61 5.33 13.79 15.00
C ASN A 61 5.88 12.48 15.58
N ASP A 62 5.16 11.36 15.40
CA ASP A 62 5.47 10.07 16.03
C ASP A 62 6.00 9.02 15.06
N GLY A 63 6.10 9.35 13.78
CA GLY A 63 6.56 8.41 12.75
C GLY A 63 5.95 8.69 11.38
N SER A 64 5.58 7.66 10.65
CA SER A 64 5.02 7.78 9.30
C SER A 64 3.75 6.96 9.15
N ILE A 65 2.83 7.43 8.30
CA ILE A 65 1.62 6.72 7.88
C ILE A 65 1.67 6.58 6.37
N ILE A 66 1.58 5.35 5.89
CA ILE A 66 1.56 5.00 4.48
C ILE A 66 0.20 4.38 4.18
N ASN A 67 -0.58 5.01 3.31
CA ASN A 67 -1.85 4.50 2.83
C ASN A 67 -1.71 4.10 1.38
N SER A 68 -2.32 2.98 1.00
CA SER A 68 -2.35 2.52 -0.37
C SER A 68 -3.68 1.85 -0.70
N GLU A 69 -4.11 2.00 -1.95
CA GLU A 69 -5.21 1.27 -2.57
C GLU A 69 -4.72 0.67 -3.89
N PHE A 70 -4.87 -0.65 -4.02
CA PHE A 70 -4.65 -1.37 -5.27
C PHE A 70 -5.98 -1.75 -5.90
N LYS A 71 -6.10 -1.51 -7.22
CA LYS A 71 -7.27 -1.88 -8.02
C LYS A 71 -6.83 -2.57 -9.29
N THR A 72 -7.45 -3.72 -9.60
CA THR A 72 -7.24 -4.37 -10.91
C THR A 72 -7.94 -3.59 -12.02
N ASP A 73 -7.25 -3.42 -13.15
CA ASP A 73 -7.78 -2.76 -14.34
C ASP A 73 -8.55 -3.75 -15.22
N ASN A 74 -9.47 -3.24 -16.04
CA ASN A 74 -10.18 -4.00 -17.10
C ASN A 74 -10.99 -5.24 -16.64
N ALA A 75 -11.29 -5.37 -15.36
CA ALA A 75 -12.15 -6.43 -14.85
C ALA A 75 -13.61 -5.96 -14.75
N SER A 76 -14.56 -6.85 -15.11
CA SER A 76 -16.00 -6.58 -14.92
C SER A 76 -16.36 -6.42 -13.43
N SER A 77 -15.58 -7.04 -12.55
CA SER A 77 -15.64 -6.88 -11.09
C SER A 77 -14.21 -6.69 -10.60
N PRO A 78 -13.73 -5.45 -10.48
CA PRO A 78 -12.35 -5.19 -10.09
C PRO A 78 -12.08 -5.65 -8.66
N ALA A 79 -10.95 -6.31 -8.44
CA ALA A 79 -10.44 -6.51 -7.11
C ALA A 79 -9.91 -5.16 -6.58
N ILE A 80 -10.34 -4.81 -5.38
CA ILE A 80 -9.90 -3.59 -4.68
C ILE A 80 -9.38 -4.01 -3.31
N GLN A 81 -8.16 -3.60 -3.01
CA GLN A 81 -7.51 -3.84 -1.73
C GLN A 81 -6.95 -2.53 -1.19
N THR A 82 -6.99 -2.36 0.10
CA THR A 82 -6.42 -1.18 0.78
C THR A 82 -5.42 -1.60 1.83
N SER A 83 -4.41 -0.77 2.08
CA SER A 83 -3.50 -0.95 3.20
C SER A 83 -3.21 0.36 3.92
N GLU A 84 -2.96 0.22 5.22
CA GLU A 84 -2.39 1.26 6.07
C GLU A 84 -1.19 0.69 6.82
N MET A 85 -0.03 1.32 6.71
CA MET A 85 1.16 0.98 7.45
C MET A 85 1.57 2.18 8.31
N VAL A 86 1.62 1.95 9.63
CA VAL A 86 2.05 2.96 10.61
C VAL A 86 3.39 2.54 11.18
N LEU A 87 4.37 3.43 11.07
CA LEU A 87 5.74 3.23 11.53
C LEU A 87 6.09 4.21 12.64
N THR A 88 7.02 3.80 13.51
CA THR A 88 7.70 4.70 14.44
C THR A 88 8.65 5.65 13.70
N ARG A 89 9.24 6.63 14.41
CA ARG A 89 10.32 7.48 13.86
C ARG A 89 11.54 6.69 13.38
N ASN A 90 11.79 5.54 13.98
CA ASN A 90 12.90 4.64 13.61
C ASN A 90 12.56 3.70 12.44
N GLY A 91 11.34 3.74 11.94
CA GLY A 91 10.87 2.85 10.88
C GLY A 91 10.46 1.45 11.38
N ASP A 92 10.21 1.29 12.69
CA ASP A 92 9.68 0.06 13.26
C ASP A 92 8.17 -0.01 13.08
N ILE A 93 7.62 -1.21 12.95
CA ILE A 93 6.18 -1.42 12.79
C ILE A 93 5.44 -1.03 14.08
N LYS A 94 4.49 -0.11 13.97
CA LYS A 94 3.46 0.15 14.99
C LYS A 94 2.18 -0.61 14.67
N ARG A 95 1.81 -0.65 13.40
CA ARG A 95 0.64 -1.36 12.89
C ARG A 95 0.76 -1.49 11.39
N TYR A 96 0.33 -2.61 10.85
CA TYR A 96 0.01 -2.78 9.44
C TYR A 96 -1.38 -3.39 9.34
N GLU A 97 -2.19 -2.90 8.42
CA GLU A 97 -3.51 -3.43 8.12
C GLU A 97 -3.69 -3.49 6.61
N TRP A 98 -4.27 -4.58 6.10
CA TRP A 98 -4.82 -4.61 4.76
C TRP A 98 -6.24 -5.16 4.77
N LYS A 99 -7.02 -4.75 3.79
CA LYS A 99 -8.41 -5.17 3.61
C LYS A 99 -8.68 -5.40 2.15
N GLU A 100 -9.34 -6.51 1.85
CA GLU A 100 -10.01 -6.71 0.58
C GLU A 100 -11.38 -6.02 0.64
N VAL A 101 -11.59 -5.05 -0.26
CA VAL A 101 -12.85 -4.30 -0.36
C VAL A 101 -13.78 -4.95 -1.39
N SER A 102 -13.22 -5.58 -2.42
CA SER A 102 -13.93 -6.28 -3.50
C SER A 102 -12.99 -7.32 -4.14
N PRO A 103 -13.50 -8.47 -4.60
CA PRO A 103 -14.87 -8.99 -4.48
C PRO A 103 -15.16 -9.61 -3.10
N GLY A 104 -14.13 -9.88 -2.32
CA GLY A 104 -14.25 -10.47 -0.99
C GLY A 104 -14.31 -9.43 0.12
N SER A 105 -13.93 -9.86 1.32
CA SER A 105 -13.87 -9.03 2.51
C SER A 105 -12.84 -9.58 3.52
N ALA A 106 -11.78 -10.18 3.00
CA ALA A 106 -10.66 -10.61 3.83
C ALA A 106 -9.96 -9.42 4.46
N ASP A 107 -9.45 -9.60 5.65
CA ASP A 107 -8.67 -8.57 6.35
C ASP A 107 -7.52 -9.18 7.14
N SER A 108 -6.47 -8.40 7.34
CA SER A 108 -5.33 -8.76 8.17
C SER A 108 -4.76 -7.57 8.88
N VAL A 109 -4.32 -7.78 10.12
CA VAL A 109 -3.63 -6.79 10.94
C VAL A 109 -2.35 -7.41 11.51
N VAL A 110 -1.23 -6.70 11.37
CA VAL A 110 0.04 -7.02 12.02
C VAL A 110 0.32 -5.96 13.07
N VAL A 111 0.56 -6.39 14.29
CA VAL A 111 0.87 -5.51 15.43
C VAL A 111 2.04 -6.05 16.24
N PRO A 112 2.78 -5.17 16.92
CA PRO A 112 3.72 -5.57 17.95
C PRO A 112 3.01 -6.37 19.07
N ASN A 113 3.71 -7.38 19.58
CA ASN A 113 3.33 -8.12 20.78
C ASN A 113 4.63 -8.37 21.57
N ASP A 114 4.90 -7.52 22.54
CA ASP A 114 6.19 -7.40 23.21
C ASP A 114 7.34 -7.18 22.20
N ASP A 115 8.30 -8.07 22.10
CA ASP A 115 9.48 -7.98 21.24
C ASP A 115 9.30 -8.63 19.85
N PHE A 116 8.11 -9.12 19.53
CA PHE A 116 7.81 -9.79 18.25
C PHE A 116 6.53 -9.27 17.61
N LEU A 117 6.20 -9.78 16.41
CA LEU A 117 5.02 -9.37 15.67
C LEU A 117 3.93 -10.46 15.76
N THR A 118 2.69 -10.04 15.80
CA THR A 118 1.53 -10.93 15.71
C THR A 118 0.66 -10.49 14.53
N GLN A 119 0.34 -11.44 13.65
CA GLN A 119 -0.65 -11.25 12.59
C GLN A 119 -1.98 -11.86 13.01
N LYS A 120 -3.07 -11.10 12.82
CA LYS A 120 -4.46 -11.56 12.97
C LYS A 120 -5.15 -11.36 11.63
N TRP A 121 -5.91 -12.37 11.17
CA TRP A 121 -6.59 -12.28 9.87
C TRP A 121 -7.90 -13.03 9.84
N ARG A 122 -8.75 -12.68 8.87
CA ARG A 122 -9.97 -13.38 8.49
C ARG A 122 -10.04 -13.47 6.97
N THR A 123 -10.58 -14.55 6.43
CA THR A 123 -10.78 -14.75 4.99
C THR A 123 -12.16 -14.31 4.52
N GLY A 124 -13.04 -13.93 5.45
CA GLY A 124 -14.38 -13.43 5.16
C GLY A 124 -15.13 -12.99 6.44
N PRO A 125 -16.32 -12.35 6.28
CA PRO A 125 -17.03 -11.74 7.41
C PRO A 125 -17.59 -12.75 8.42
N GLN A 126 -17.79 -14.00 8.00
CA GLN A 126 -18.28 -15.08 8.85
C GLN A 126 -17.16 -15.97 9.40
N ASP A 127 -15.91 -15.68 9.00
CA ASP A 127 -14.77 -16.47 9.38
C ASP A 127 -14.31 -16.15 10.81
N LYS A 128 -13.78 -17.16 11.48
CA LYS A 128 -13.12 -16.96 12.77
C LYS A 128 -11.83 -16.18 12.53
N GLN A 129 -11.50 -15.33 13.47
CA GLN A 129 -10.19 -14.68 13.48
C GLN A 129 -9.11 -15.72 13.76
N HIS A 130 -8.14 -15.80 12.85
CA HIS A 130 -6.90 -16.55 13.01
C HIS A 130 -5.82 -15.65 13.58
N GLU A 131 -4.82 -16.25 14.23
CA GLU A 131 -3.68 -15.52 14.78
C GLU A 131 -2.40 -16.33 14.63
N LYS A 132 -1.30 -15.65 14.27
CA LYS A 132 0.03 -16.26 14.13
C LYS A 132 1.09 -15.31 14.69
N PRO A 133 1.88 -15.74 15.68
CA PRO A 133 3.05 -15.00 16.14
C PRO A 133 4.22 -15.23 15.17
N TYR A 134 5.04 -14.18 14.97
CA TYR A 134 6.30 -14.22 14.25
C TYR A 134 7.41 -13.76 15.19
N LEU A 135 8.35 -14.64 15.47
CA LEU A 135 9.54 -14.34 16.29
C LEU A 135 10.51 -13.45 15.47
N MET A 136 10.05 -12.26 15.15
CA MET A 136 10.75 -11.29 14.33
C MET A 136 10.80 -9.94 15.05
N PRO A 137 11.90 -9.19 14.92
CA PRO A 137 12.04 -7.89 15.57
C PRO A 137 11.03 -6.88 15.03
N LEU A 138 10.68 -5.87 15.82
CA LEU A 138 9.80 -4.77 15.41
C LEU A 138 10.35 -3.98 14.21
N SER A 139 11.67 -4.04 13.99
CA SER A 139 12.34 -3.48 12.83
C SER A 139 12.10 -4.26 11.52
N THR A 140 11.33 -5.34 11.54
CA THR A 140 10.89 -6.06 10.34
C THR A 140 10.18 -5.11 9.38
N SER A 141 10.40 -5.28 8.08
CA SER A 141 9.71 -4.50 7.05
C SER A 141 8.56 -5.30 6.46
N ILE A 142 7.44 -4.63 6.22
CA ILE A 142 6.33 -5.24 5.46
C ILE A 142 6.65 -5.11 3.97
N LEU A 143 6.59 -6.22 3.24
CA LEU A 143 6.60 -6.26 1.78
C LEU A 143 5.43 -7.11 1.32
N ASP A 144 4.32 -6.44 1.12
CA ASP A 144 3.10 -7.04 0.61
C ASP A 144 3.13 -7.09 -0.93
N ASP A 145 2.54 -8.11 -1.53
CA ASP A 145 2.60 -8.34 -2.98
C ASP A 145 1.74 -7.38 -3.79
N TYR A 146 0.70 -6.82 -3.18
CA TYR A 146 -0.22 -5.91 -3.85
C TYR A 146 0.17 -4.43 -3.71
N PHE A 147 1.08 -4.10 -2.76
CA PHE A 147 1.41 -2.71 -2.45
C PHE A 147 2.89 -2.43 -2.70
N PHE A 148 3.18 -1.91 -3.88
CA PHE A 148 4.54 -1.65 -4.36
C PHE A 148 5.22 -0.49 -3.62
N ILE A 149 4.41 0.42 -3.05
CA ILE A 149 4.92 1.53 -2.23
C ILE A 149 5.73 1.04 -1.01
N HIS A 150 5.47 -0.15 -0.50
CA HIS A 150 6.25 -0.72 0.59
C HIS A 150 7.72 -0.92 0.22
N ARG A 151 8.03 -1.11 -1.07
CA ARG A 151 9.41 -1.22 -1.57
C ARG A 151 10.14 0.12 -1.55
N GLU A 152 9.42 1.23 -1.76
CA GLU A 152 9.98 2.59 -1.56
C GLU A 152 10.32 2.85 -0.09
N VAL A 153 9.41 2.47 0.83
CA VAL A 153 9.65 2.58 2.28
C VAL A 153 10.86 1.75 2.70
N LEU A 154 11.03 0.53 2.17
CA LEU A 154 12.22 -0.30 2.41
C LEU A 154 13.48 0.34 1.83
N ALA A 155 13.42 0.95 0.63
CA ALA A 155 14.55 1.66 0.05
C ALA A 155 14.98 2.83 0.95
N TRP A 156 14.05 3.62 1.50
CA TRP A 156 14.39 4.69 2.45
C TRP A 156 15.02 4.17 3.74
N LYS A 157 14.56 3.02 4.24
CA LYS A 157 15.18 2.35 5.39
C LYS A 157 16.61 1.88 5.06
N PHE A 158 16.84 1.32 3.88
CA PHE A 158 18.18 0.99 3.38
C PHE A 158 19.08 2.22 3.36
N LEU A 159 18.61 3.36 2.84
CA LEU A 159 19.38 4.61 2.82
C LEU A 159 19.78 5.04 4.21
N ALA A 160 18.84 5.02 5.15
CA ALA A 160 19.08 5.44 6.53
C ALA A 160 20.11 4.55 7.25
N MET A 161 20.13 3.26 6.93
CA MET A 161 21.01 2.27 7.57
C MET A 161 22.39 2.16 6.92
N SER A 162 22.49 2.35 5.60
CA SER A 162 23.67 1.93 4.82
C SER A 162 24.35 3.06 4.07
N CYS A 163 23.70 4.21 3.93
CA CYS A 163 24.22 5.29 3.12
C CYS A 163 24.57 6.50 3.99
N SER A 164 25.52 7.30 3.55
CA SER A 164 25.94 8.54 4.23
C SER A 164 25.46 9.76 3.46
N LYS A 165 25.07 10.81 4.20
CA LYS A 165 24.83 12.13 3.60
C LYS A 165 26.19 12.82 3.39
N GLN A 166 26.44 13.24 2.17
CA GLN A 166 27.60 14.03 1.79
C GLN A 166 27.28 15.54 1.90
N ASP A 167 28.30 16.36 1.78
CA ASP A 167 28.14 17.80 1.64
C ASP A 167 27.19 18.10 0.48
N LYS A 168 26.32 19.10 0.63
CA LYS A 168 25.26 19.49 -0.33
C LYS A 168 24.04 18.53 -0.38
N GLY A 169 23.88 17.63 0.62
CA GLY A 169 22.68 16.80 0.72
C GLY A 169 22.65 15.58 -0.23
N GLN A 170 23.73 15.33 -0.97
CA GLN A 170 23.85 14.11 -1.77
C GLN A 170 23.95 12.88 -0.86
N VAL A 171 23.28 11.80 -1.24
CA VAL A 171 23.36 10.52 -0.55
C VAL A 171 24.33 9.62 -1.29
N GLN A 172 25.33 9.11 -0.58
CA GLN A 172 26.29 8.15 -1.11
C GLN A 172 26.12 6.81 -0.42
N CYS A 173 25.81 5.78 -1.21
CA CYS A 173 25.72 4.41 -0.74
C CYS A 173 26.99 3.66 -1.08
N PRO A 174 27.54 2.82 -0.17
CA PRO A 174 28.66 1.97 -0.46
C PRO A 174 28.30 1.02 -1.62
N PRO A 175 29.10 0.96 -2.69
CA PRO A 175 28.78 0.11 -3.83
C PRO A 175 28.87 -1.36 -3.43
N ARG A 176 27.87 -2.15 -3.85
CA ARG A 176 27.80 -3.61 -3.67
C ARG A 176 27.78 -4.09 -2.20
N GLN A 177 27.62 -3.21 -1.24
CA GLN A 177 27.37 -3.61 0.14
C GLN A 177 25.95 -4.11 0.29
N ARG A 178 25.79 -5.35 0.74
CA ARG A 178 24.47 -5.94 1.05
C ARG A 178 24.06 -5.60 2.47
N THR A 179 22.85 -5.15 2.62
CA THR A 179 22.23 -4.86 3.92
C THR A 179 21.05 -5.81 4.11
N PRO A 180 21.10 -6.68 5.15
CA PRO A 180 20.03 -7.63 5.40
C PRO A 180 18.84 -6.95 6.07
N PHE A 181 17.64 -7.37 5.69
CA PHE A 181 16.36 -6.99 6.29
C PHE A 181 15.55 -8.24 6.60
N ALA A 182 14.89 -8.23 7.75
CA ALA A 182 13.79 -9.14 8.02
C ALA A 182 12.54 -8.58 7.33
N ILE A 183 11.83 -9.41 6.58
CA ILE A 183 10.60 -9.04 5.90
C ILE A 183 9.45 -9.96 6.30
N LEU A 184 8.23 -9.41 6.31
CA LEU A 184 6.99 -10.13 6.47
C LEU A 184 6.08 -9.80 5.29
N ASN A 185 5.59 -10.84 4.61
CA ASN A 185 4.50 -10.76 3.64
C ASN A 185 3.19 -11.21 4.32
N PRO A 186 2.29 -10.28 4.68
CA PRO A 186 1.08 -10.63 5.41
C PRO A 186 0.05 -11.41 4.57
N HIS A 187 0.00 -11.23 3.25
CA HIS A 187 -0.89 -12.00 2.37
C HIS A 187 -0.49 -13.48 2.33
N GLU A 188 0.78 -13.76 2.20
CA GLU A 188 1.30 -15.12 2.20
C GLU A 188 1.49 -15.70 3.62
N GLN A 189 1.34 -14.87 4.66
CA GLN A 189 1.62 -15.24 6.06
C GLN A 189 3.05 -15.81 6.20
N ALA A 190 3.97 -15.28 5.42
CA ALA A 190 5.34 -15.74 5.31
C ALA A 190 6.33 -14.67 5.75
N SER A 191 7.43 -15.11 6.32
CA SER A 191 8.58 -14.28 6.67
C SER A 191 9.83 -14.76 5.96
N ALA A 192 10.70 -13.82 5.60
CA ALA A 192 11.96 -14.13 4.93
C ALA A 192 13.05 -13.13 5.29
N ALA A 193 14.29 -13.48 4.99
CA ALA A 193 15.38 -12.52 4.92
C ALA A 193 15.46 -11.94 3.51
N MET A 194 15.73 -10.64 3.39
CA MET A 194 15.95 -9.94 2.13
C MET A 194 17.24 -9.14 2.23
N ASN A 195 18.00 -9.09 1.17
CA ASN A 195 19.17 -8.23 1.06
C ASN A 195 18.86 -7.06 0.12
N ALA A 196 19.20 -5.84 0.56
CA ALA A 196 19.19 -4.66 -0.28
C ALA A 196 20.61 -4.25 -0.64
N GLN A 197 20.84 -3.79 -1.87
CA GLN A 197 22.15 -3.40 -2.37
C GLN A 197 22.02 -2.28 -3.41
N SER A 198 22.84 -1.24 -3.27
CA SER A 198 22.97 -0.21 -4.33
C SER A 198 23.79 -0.74 -5.50
N LEU A 199 23.25 -0.60 -6.71
CA LEU A 199 23.92 -0.94 -7.97
C LEU A 199 24.48 0.30 -8.69
N GLY A 200 24.39 1.49 -8.04
CA GLY A 200 24.83 2.76 -8.63
C GLY A 200 23.73 3.44 -9.44
N ARG A 201 24.12 4.21 -10.45
CA ARG A 201 23.19 4.95 -11.32
C ARG A 201 23.12 4.33 -12.71
N GLU A 202 21.95 4.39 -13.31
CA GLU A 202 21.67 3.87 -14.65
C GLU A 202 20.78 4.82 -15.44
N LYS A 203 21.06 4.99 -16.74
CA LYS A 203 20.19 5.71 -17.66
C LYS A 203 19.07 4.78 -18.12
N VAL A 204 17.84 5.18 -17.82
CA VAL A 204 16.62 4.41 -18.11
C VAL A 204 15.72 5.22 -19.03
N ALA A 205 15.19 4.59 -20.07
CA ALA A 205 14.14 5.17 -20.89
C ALA A 205 12.81 5.10 -20.13
N LEU A 206 12.20 6.24 -19.87
CA LEU A 206 10.86 6.34 -19.31
C LEU A 206 9.80 6.07 -20.39
N LYS A 207 8.56 5.83 -20.00
CA LYS A 207 7.43 5.60 -20.94
C LYS A 207 7.22 6.76 -21.94
N ASN A 208 7.52 7.98 -21.55
CA ASN A 208 7.46 9.15 -22.42
C ASN A 208 8.64 9.26 -23.40
N GLY A 209 9.54 8.27 -23.43
CA GLY A 209 10.74 8.24 -24.27
C GLY A 209 11.91 9.08 -23.76
N GLN A 210 11.76 9.78 -22.64
CA GLN A 210 12.84 10.52 -22.00
C GLN A 210 13.85 9.56 -21.36
N LEU A 211 15.16 9.83 -21.55
CA LEU A 211 16.22 9.16 -20.82
C LEU A 211 16.47 9.91 -19.51
N GLN A 212 16.32 9.21 -18.40
CA GLN A 212 16.61 9.75 -17.07
C GLN A 212 17.68 8.89 -16.39
N GLU A 213 18.61 9.53 -15.68
CA GLU A 213 19.59 8.85 -14.87
C GLU A 213 19.02 8.64 -13.47
N LEU A 214 18.83 7.38 -13.08
CA LEU A 214 18.18 6.95 -11.85
C LEU A 214 19.12 6.16 -10.97
N ASN A 215 18.91 6.21 -9.65
CA ASN A 215 19.60 5.35 -8.70
C ASN A 215 19.00 3.94 -8.79
N LYS A 216 19.84 2.93 -8.93
CA LYS A 216 19.41 1.53 -9.03
C LYS A 216 19.67 0.78 -7.73
N LEU A 217 18.63 0.17 -7.19
CA LEU A 217 18.66 -0.67 -6.00
C LEU A 217 18.21 -2.08 -6.37
N GLU A 218 18.92 -3.08 -5.84
CA GLU A 218 18.50 -4.48 -5.88
C GLU A 218 17.94 -4.88 -4.53
N LEU A 219 16.77 -5.52 -4.53
CA LEU A 219 16.19 -6.25 -3.40
C LEU A 219 16.18 -7.73 -3.77
N LYS A 220 16.82 -8.58 -2.96
CA LYS A 220 16.97 -10.00 -3.29
C LYS A 220 16.72 -10.90 -2.08
N ASN A 221 15.90 -11.92 -2.28
CA ASN A 221 15.73 -13.06 -1.37
C ASN A 221 15.72 -14.37 -2.15
N ASP A 222 15.39 -15.48 -1.49
CA ASP A 222 15.34 -16.81 -2.12
C ASP A 222 14.19 -16.95 -3.11
N SER A 223 13.12 -16.15 -2.96
CA SER A 223 11.95 -16.18 -3.85
C SER A 223 12.12 -15.35 -5.12
N GLY A 224 13.07 -14.39 -5.15
CA GLY A 224 13.25 -13.56 -6.34
C GLY A 224 14.16 -12.37 -6.15
N THR A 225 14.27 -11.60 -7.22
CA THR A 225 15.06 -10.36 -7.26
C THR A 225 14.21 -9.25 -7.88
N TRP A 226 14.13 -8.13 -7.17
CA TRP A 226 13.49 -6.91 -7.61
C TRP A 226 14.54 -5.85 -7.89
N LEU A 227 14.43 -5.17 -9.01
CA LEU A 227 15.23 -4.00 -9.35
C LEU A 227 14.34 -2.76 -9.23
N LEU A 228 14.80 -1.79 -8.45
CA LEU A 228 14.13 -0.53 -8.24
C LEU A 228 14.97 0.58 -8.87
N TRP A 229 14.34 1.47 -9.61
CA TRP A 229 14.96 2.70 -10.10
C TRP A 229 14.30 3.89 -9.39
N LEU A 230 15.14 4.68 -8.71
CA LEU A 230 14.72 5.78 -7.87
C LEU A 230 15.30 7.09 -8.39
N ASP A 231 14.51 8.16 -8.29
CA ASP A 231 14.94 9.50 -8.64
C ASP A 231 15.95 10.08 -7.62
N ASP A 232 16.33 11.35 -7.79
CA ASP A 232 17.25 12.03 -6.90
C ASP A 232 16.65 12.36 -5.51
N GLN A 233 15.32 12.22 -5.36
CA GLN A 233 14.60 12.29 -4.08
C GLN A 233 14.38 10.90 -3.46
N TRP A 234 14.90 9.86 -4.10
CA TRP A 234 14.76 8.45 -3.71
C TRP A 234 13.31 7.96 -3.74
N LYS A 235 12.50 8.51 -4.62
CA LYS A 235 11.17 8.02 -4.93
C LYS A 235 11.26 6.97 -6.03
N VAL A 236 10.53 5.89 -5.87
CA VAL A 236 10.49 4.83 -6.88
C VAL A 236 9.81 5.36 -8.14
N ILE A 237 10.52 5.23 -9.27
CA ILE A 237 10.04 5.54 -10.62
C ILE A 237 9.66 4.25 -11.35
N ARG A 238 10.45 3.19 -11.17
CA ARG A 238 10.22 1.88 -11.79
C ARG A 238 10.61 0.75 -10.85
N ILE A 239 9.87 -0.37 -10.92
CA ILE A 239 10.24 -1.67 -10.36
C ILE A 239 10.15 -2.71 -11.47
N SER A 240 11.10 -3.65 -11.50
CA SER A 240 11.06 -4.82 -12.37
C SER A 240 11.40 -6.07 -11.56
N VAL A 241 10.71 -7.16 -11.86
CA VAL A 241 10.98 -8.47 -11.25
C VAL A 241 11.83 -9.28 -12.19
N VAL A 242 13.04 -9.68 -11.75
CA VAL A 242 13.99 -10.39 -12.60
C VAL A 242 13.47 -11.80 -12.91
N GLY A 243 13.38 -12.10 -14.19
CA GLY A 243 12.87 -13.41 -14.66
C GLY A 243 11.36 -13.48 -14.82
N GLU A 244 10.65 -12.38 -14.57
CA GLU A 244 9.23 -12.25 -14.80
C GLU A 244 8.95 -11.08 -15.75
N ASP A 245 7.82 -11.16 -16.46
CA ASP A 245 7.35 -10.09 -17.32
C ASP A 245 6.51 -9.05 -16.54
N THR A 246 6.90 -8.81 -15.27
CA THR A 246 6.21 -7.87 -14.37
C THR A 246 7.02 -6.59 -14.23
N GLU A 247 6.38 -5.47 -14.56
CA GLU A 247 6.91 -4.11 -14.39
C GLU A 247 5.90 -3.24 -13.65
N VAL A 248 6.43 -2.34 -12.83
CA VAL A 248 5.64 -1.33 -12.12
C VAL A 248 6.27 0.03 -12.41
N ASP A 249 5.48 0.95 -12.93
CA ASP A 249 5.95 2.29 -13.24
C ASP A 249 5.11 3.33 -12.51
N ARG A 250 5.77 4.35 -12.01
CA ARG A 250 5.11 5.53 -11.45
C ARG A 250 4.45 6.32 -12.60
N ASP A 251 3.14 6.65 -12.43
CA ASP A 251 2.35 7.42 -13.39
C ASP A 251 2.67 8.93 -13.36
#